data_8adf3ca6f96bfb085cd9a0d7010ef90f
#
_entry.id   8adf3ca6f96bfb085cd9a0d7010ef90f
#
_cell.length_a   1.000
_cell.length_b   1.000
_cell.length_c   1.000
_cell.angle_alpha   90.00
_cell.angle_beta   90.00
_cell.angle_gamma   90.00
#
_symmetry.space_group_name_H-M   'P 1'
#
loop_
_entity.id
_entity.type
_entity.pdbx_description
1 polymer ?
#
loop_
_entity_poly.entity_id
_entity_poly.type
_entity_poly.pdbx_seq_one_letter_code
_entity_poly.pdbx_strand_id
1 'polypeptide(L)'
;MSREVSASVSKVYGLERVCRILGFSRSTLYAQPARESDRAVPISPVRRGPKPKMADADWLEAIRTDLAHSPLVGEGHRKVWARLRLVQAIRVSRARVLRLMRENQLRSPHRQPQGVPVLHDGSIRTDRPNEMWGTDGIRIETVEEGWVWVFSAVDYFDAGCVGIHAVKTGNRFATGQPIAQGLQAELGGTVAGIGRGLALRMDHGTQYMSDDFLNQVRFWGVAPRFAFVAEPQTHGVAERFNRTLKEQAIHGRIFRNVEEVRKAVTEFRDRDNRHWRLEKLGFMSPLEARQAHALKRVA
;
A
#
# COMPACT_ATOMS: atom_id res chain seq x y z
N MET A 1 -51.64 -27.05 1.73
CA MET A 1 -51.11 -28.29 1.09
C MET A 1 -51.02 -29.49 2.01
N SER A 2 -50.32 -29.51 3.15
CA SER A 2 -50.20 -30.72 3.97
C SER A 2 -51.49 -31.23 4.58
N ARG A 3 -52.51 -30.38 4.75
CA ARG A 3 -53.86 -30.68 5.24
C ARG A 3 -54.89 -30.91 4.14
N GLU A 4 -54.53 -30.76 2.88
CA GLU A 4 -55.39 -30.98 1.74
C GLU A 4 -55.49 -32.48 1.43
N VAL A 5 -56.64 -32.88 0.89
CA VAL A 5 -56.94 -34.28 0.57
C VAL A 5 -56.68 -34.54 -0.89
N SER A 6 -56.01 -35.65 -1.19
CA SER A 6 -55.77 -36.08 -2.58
C SER A 6 -57.09 -36.42 -3.29
N ALA A 7 -57.28 -35.85 -4.46
CA ALA A 7 -58.44 -36.08 -5.26
C ALA A 7 -58.60 -37.54 -5.75
N SER A 8 -57.51 -38.28 -5.84
CA SER A 8 -57.51 -39.67 -6.36
C SER A 8 -57.62 -40.75 -5.25
N VAL A 9 -57.19 -40.44 -4.03
CA VAL A 9 -57.06 -41.45 -2.93
C VAL A 9 -57.84 -41.07 -1.67
N SER A 10 -58.44 -39.88 -1.64
CA SER A 10 -59.19 -39.32 -0.50
C SER A 10 -58.47 -39.34 0.82
N LYS A 11 -57.13 -39.27 0.78
CA LYS A 11 -56.25 -39.20 1.95
C LYS A 11 -55.49 -37.86 2.00
N VAL A 12 -55.26 -37.37 3.25
CA VAL A 12 -54.49 -36.16 3.47
C VAL A 12 -53.03 -36.37 3.02
N TYR A 13 -52.47 -35.40 2.31
CA TYR A 13 -51.09 -35.48 1.76
C TYR A 13 -50.05 -35.71 2.82
N GLY A 14 -50.25 -35.17 4.02
CA GLY A 14 -49.30 -35.27 5.11
C GLY A 14 -48.03 -34.42 4.94
N LEU A 15 -47.53 -33.94 6.03
CA LEU A 15 -46.39 -33.02 6.03
C LEU A 15 -45.10 -33.65 5.46
N GLU A 16 -44.86 -34.91 5.74
CA GLU A 16 -43.67 -35.63 5.29
C GLU A 16 -43.61 -35.74 3.74
N ARG A 17 -44.73 -36.11 3.14
CA ARG A 17 -44.81 -36.24 1.67
C ARG A 17 -44.66 -34.89 0.95
N VAL A 18 -45.24 -33.83 1.51
CA VAL A 18 -45.17 -32.49 0.99
C VAL A 18 -43.71 -31.98 1.09
N CYS A 19 -43.05 -32.18 2.23
CA CYS A 19 -41.65 -31.79 2.40
C CYS A 19 -40.71 -32.52 1.45
N ARG A 20 -40.91 -33.82 1.25
CA ARG A 20 -40.12 -34.64 0.32
C ARG A 20 -40.23 -34.16 -1.14
N ILE A 21 -41.46 -33.89 -1.59
CA ILE A 21 -41.69 -33.43 -2.96
C ILE A 21 -41.15 -32.02 -3.22
N LEU A 22 -41.27 -31.12 -2.23
CA LEU A 22 -40.80 -29.75 -2.34
C LEU A 22 -39.31 -29.55 -1.95
N GLY A 23 -38.59 -30.60 -1.56
CA GLY A 23 -37.20 -30.54 -1.18
C GLY A 23 -36.92 -29.76 0.12
N PHE A 24 -37.93 -29.63 1.02
CA PHE A 24 -37.77 -28.94 2.30
C PHE A 24 -37.52 -29.90 3.45
N SER A 25 -36.61 -29.58 4.35
CA SER A 25 -36.44 -30.31 5.60
C SER A 25 -37.63 -30.07 6.53
N ARG A 26 -38.15 -31.16 7.16
CA ARG A 26 -39.22 -31.05 8.16
C ARG A 26 -38.79 -30.19 9.37
N SER A 27 -37.52 -30.27 9.76
CA SER A 27 -36.98 -29.46 10.85
C SER A 27 -37.06 -27.97 10.58
N THR A 28 -36.90 -27.56 9.33
CA THR A 28 -37.01 -26.14 8.93
C THR A 28 -38.42 -25.60 9.12
N LEU A 29 -39.46 -26.41 8.84
CA LEU A 29 -40.88 -26.03 9.04
C LEU A 29 -41.23 -25.94 10.52
N TYR A 30 -40.73 -26.83 11.36
CA TYR A 30 -40.95 -26.76 12.80
C TYR A 30 -40.14 -25.65 13.48
N ALA A 31 -39.02 -25.23 12.92
CA ALA A 31 -38.25 -24.11 13.44
C ALA A 31 -38.87 -22.74 13.12
N GLN A 32 -39.72 -22.62 12.09
CA GLN A 32 -40.37 -21.35 11.73
C GLN A 32 -41.32 -20.81 12.82
N PRO A 33 -42.27 -21.57 13.36
CA PRO A 33 -43.15 -21.09 14.44
C PRO A 33 -42.39 -20.70 15.72
N ALA A 34 -41.31 -21.42 16.04
CA ALA A 34 -40.47 -21.10 17.21
C ALA A 34 -39.74 -19.77 17.03
N ARG A 35 -39.32 -19.43 15.78
CA ARG A 35 -38.70 -18.13 15.45
C ARG A 35 -39.71 -16.98 15.41
N GLU A 36 -40.97 -17.24 15.14
CA GLU A 36 -42.02 -16.20 15.13
C GLU A 36 -42.52 -15.89 16.56
N SER A 37 -42.58 -16.88 17.46
CA SER A 37 -42.94 -16.66 18.85
C SER A 37 -41.83 -15.96 19.66
N ASP A 38 -40.55 -16.12 19.29
CA ASP A 38 -39.39 -15.51 19.94
C ASP A 38 -39.07 -14.08 19.44
N ARG A 39 -39.90 -13.49 18.59
CA ARG A 39 -39.69 -12.10 18.08
C ARG A 39 -39.94 -11.01 19.13
N ALA A 40 -40.25 -11.35 20.36
CA ALA A 40 -40.61 -10.36 21.39
C ALA A 40 -39.41 -9.64 22.05
N VAL A 41 -38.16 -10.11 21.92
CA VAL A 41 -36.96 -9.36 22.36
C VAL A 41 -35.80 -9.71 21.42
N PRO A 42 -35.15 -8.75 20.74
CA PRO A 42 -33.93 -9.05 20.02
C PRO A 42 -32.83 -9.35 21.06
N ILE A 43 -32.69 -10.59 21.46
CA ILE A 43 -31.51 -11.04 22.22
C ILE A 43 -30.35 -10.91 21.25
N SER A 44 -29.57 -9.86 21.41
CA SER A 44 -28.28 -9.74 20.70
C SER A 44 -27.53 -11.06 20.91
N PRO A 45 -27.15 -11.77 19.84
CA PRO A 45 -26.48 -13.05 19.99
C PRO A 45 -25.24 -12.87 20.86
N VAL A 46 -25.22 -13.50 22.02
CA VAL A 46 -24.06 -13.51 22.92
C VAL A 46 -22.87 -14.05 22.11
N ARG A 47 -21.89 -13.22 21.86
CA ARG A 47 -20.68 -13.62 21.13
C ARG A 47 -20.00 -14.73 21.93
N ARG A 48 -19.93 -15.93 21.33
CA ARG A 48 -19.18 -17.05 21.89
C ARG A 48 -17.67 -16.70 21.83
N GLY A 49 -16.95 -16.98 22.91
CA GLY A 49 -15.50 -16.77 23.02
C GLY A 49 -15.11 -15.97 24.26
N PRO A 50 -13.81 -15.92 24.59
CA PRO A 50 -13.32 -15.16 25.73
C PRO A 50 -13.65 -13.66 25.55
N LYS A 51 -14.04 -13.02 26.65
CA LYS A 51 -14.28 -11.56 26.65
C LYS A 51 -13.01 -10.83 26.22
N PRO A 52 -13.11 -9.81 25.36
CA PRO A 52 -11.95 -9.02 24.97
C PRO A 52 -11.36 -8.34 26.22
N LYS A 53 -10.02 -8.27 26.30
CA LYS A 53 -9.31 -7.64 27.42
C LYS A 53 -9.54 -6.12 27.52
N MET A 54 -9.94 -5.48 26.40
CA MET A 54 -10.25 -4.06 26.30
C MET A 54 -11.57 -3.86 25.57
N ALA A 55 -12.32 -2.83 25.92
CA ALA A 55 -13.53 -2.44 25.23
C ALA A 55 -13.23 -1.91 23.82
N ASP A 56 -14.22 -1.90 22.91
CA ASP A 56 -14.05 -1.36 21.57
C ASP A 56 -13.80 0.18 21.59
N ALA A 57 -14.31 0.87 22.62
CA ALA A 57 -14.06 2.29 22.84
C ALA A 57 -12.56 2.58 23.10
N ASP A 58 -11.92 1.81 23.95
CA ASP A 58 -10.49 1.97 24.27
C ASP A 58 -9.61 1.67 23.04
N TRP A 59 -10.01 0.65 22.25
CA TRP A 59 -9.33 0.35 20.98
C TRP A 59 -9.47 1.48 19.97
N LEU A 60 -10.66 2.09 19.89
CA LEU A 60 -10.92 3.19 18.99
C LEU A 60 -10.11 4.43 19.38
N GLU A 61 -9.99 4.70 20.67
CA GLU A 61 -9.16 5.79 21.17
C GLU A 61 -7.68 5.58 20.84
N ALA A 62 -7.16 4.36 21.04
CA ALA A 62 -5.79 4.01 20.66
C ALA A 62 -5.56 4.18 19.15
N ILE A 63 -6.54 3.81 18.30
CA ILE A 63 -6.48 4.02 16.84
C ILE A 63 -6.46 5.51 16.50
N ARG A 64 -7.30 6.34 17.12
CA ARG A 64 -7.36 7.78 16.88
C ARG A 64 -6.06 8.47 17.31
N THR A 65 -5.56 8.11 18.46
CA THR A 65 -4.27 8.60 18.97
C THR A 65 -3.12 8.24 18.04
N ASP A 66 -3.07 6.99 17.55
CA ASP A 66 -2.06 6.54 16.58
C ASP A 66 -2.13 7.33 15.27
N LEU A 67 -3.33 7.55 14.73
CA LEU A 67 -3.53 8.33 13.52
C LEU A 67 -3.17 9.81 13.70
N ALA A 68 -3.47 10.40 14.86
CA ALA A 68 -3.16 11.80 15.16
C ALA A 68 -1.64 12.04 15.29
N HIS A 69 -0.90 11.06 15.82
CA HIS A 69 0.55 11.15 15.96
C HIS A 69 1.30 10.69 14.69
N SER A 70 0.62 10.09 13.73
CA SER A 70 1.27 9.66 12.49
C SER A 70 1.69 10.88 11.65
N PRO A 71 2.95 10.95 11.20
CA PRO A 71 3.39 12.00 10.29
C PRO A 71 2.81 11.86 8.87
N LEU A 72 2.06 10.77 8.60
CA LEU A 72 1.52 10.43 7.30
C LEU A 72 -0.01 10.42 7.35
N VAL A 73 -0.67 10.92 6.31
CA VAL A 73 -2.12 11.06 6.24
C VAL A 73 -2.76 9.91 5.49
N GLY A 74 -3.98 9.52 5.89
CA GLY A 74 -4.78 8.55 5.15
C GLY A 74 -4.19 7.13 5.13
N GLU A 75 -3.54 6.72 6.19
CA GLU A 75 -2.98 5.37 6.31
C GLU A 75 -4.06 4.31 6.53
N GLY A 76 -3.87 3.16 5.85
CA GLY A 76 -4.82 2.05 5.94
C GLY A 76 -4.66 1.23 7.23
N HIS A 77 -5.70 0.48 7.59
CA HIS A 77 -5.79 -0.34 8.80
C HIS A 77 -4.61 -1.29 9.04
N ARG A 78 -3.91 -1.75 7.98
CA ARG A 78 -2.75 -2.64 8.12
C ARG A 78 -1.58 -1.95 8.80
N LYS A 79 -1.33 -0.69 8.46
CA LYS A 79 -0.26 0.11 9.05
C LYS A 79 -0.59 0.53 10.48
N VAL A 80 -1.81 0.98 10.72
CA VAL A 80 -2.32 1.28 12.07
C VAL A 80 -2.18 0.05 12.97
N TRP A 81 -2.66 -1.12 12.51
CA TRP A 81 -2.51 -2.38 13.24
C TRP A 81 -1.04 -2.70 13.53
N ALA A 82 -0.15 -2.50 12.56
CA ALA A 82 1.27 -2.78 12.73
C ALA A 82 1.92 -1.85 13.77
N ARG A 83 1.61 -0.55 13.78
CA ARG A 83 2.11 0.38 14.80
C ARG A 83 1.59 0.06 16.19
N LEU A 84 0.29 -0.19 16.31
CA LEU A 84 -0.29 -0.61 17.60
C LEU A 84 0.42 -1.85 18.14
N ARG A 85 0.67 -2.85 17.29
CA ARG A 85 1.25 -4.13 17.71
C ARG A 85 2.76 -4.07 17.94
N LEU A 86 3.50 -3.48 17.00
CA LEU A 86 4.97 -3.56 16.97
C LEU A 86 5.63 -2.40 17.71
N VAL A 87 5.02 -1.21 17.69
CA VAL A 87 5.58 -0.02 18.34
C VAL A 87 4.99 0.20 19.73
N GLN A 88 3.67 0.05 19.85
CA GLN A 88 2.96 0.32 21.12
C GLN A 88 2.73 -0.95 21.95
N ALA A 89 3.16 -2.13 21.48
CA ALA A 89 2.99 -3.43 22.11
C ALA A 89 1.51 -3.82 22.43
N ILE A 90 0.57 -3.17 21.76
CA ILE A 90 -0.87 -3.38 21.94
C ILE A 90 -1.36 -4.57 21.11
N ARG A 91 -1.81 -5.66 21.75
CA ARG A 91 -2.29 -6.87 21.06
C ARG A 91 -3.73 -6.72 20.59
N VAL A 92 -3.92 -6.37 19.35
CA VAL A 92 -5.22 -6.29 18.66
C VAL A 92 -5.22 -7.11 17.38
N SER A 93 -6.35 -7.68 16.98
CA SER A 93 -6.46 -8.36 15.69
C SER A 93 -6.62 -7.36 14.53
N ARG A 94 -6.04 -7.70 13.36
CA ARG A 94 -6.16 -6.89 12.15
C ARG A 94 -7.64 -6.66 11.75
N ALA A 95 -8.48 -7.71 11.91
CA ALA A 95 -9.90 -7.63 11.61
C ALA A 95 -10.65 -6.64 12.51
N ARG A 96 -10.30 -6.58 13.81
CA ARG A 96 -10.90 -5.60 14.72
C ARG A 96 -10.52 -4.17 14.35
N VAL A 97 -9.25 -3.92 14.08
CA VAL A 97 -8.79 -2.58 13.62
C VAL A 97 -9.53 -2.18 12.34
N LEU A 98 -9.63 -3.08 11.36
CA LEU A 98 -10.38 -2.79 10.12
C LEU A 98 -11.86 -2.47 10.40
N ARG A 99 -12.53 -3.24 11.28
CA ARG A 99 -13.92 -3.02 11.64
C ARG A 99 -14.11 -1.67 12.30
N LEU A 100 -13.34 -1.35 13.33
CA LEU A 100 -13.42 -0.08 14.05
C LEU A 100 -13.13 1.12 13.15
N MET A 101 -12.11 1.04 12.30
CA MET A 101 -11.81 2.09 11.33
C MET A 101 -12.93 2.26 10.29
N ARG A 102 -13.60 1.17 9.88
CA ARG A 102 -14.73 1.22 8.95
C ARG A 102 -15.95 1.88 9.57
N GLU A 103 -16.33 1.42 10.77
CA GLU A 103 -17.50 1.93 11.51
C GLU A 103 -17.37 3.42 11.87
N ASN A 104 -16.15 3.90 12.05
CA ASN A 104 -15.86 5.29 12.44
C ASN A 104 -15.30 6.17 11.29
N GLN A 105 -15.41 5.73 10.04
CA GLN A 105 -14.98 6.47 8.84
C GLN A 105 -13.50 6.90 8.84
N LEU A 106 -12.62 6.14 9.51
CA LEU A 106 -11.19 6.41 9.64
C LEU A 106 -10.35 5.75 8.52
N ARG A 107 -10.98 5.25 7.45
CA ARG A 107 -10.26 4.64 6.34
C ARG A 107 -9.62 5.70 5.44
N SER A 108 -8.53 5.30 4.77
CA SER A 108 -7.86 6.15 3.79
C SER A 108 -8.82 6.63 2.69
N PRO A 109 -8.94 7.94 2.44
CA PRO A 109 -9.78 8.48 1.38
C PRO A 109 -9.23 8.19 -0.03
N HIS A 110 -7.91 7.95 -0.14
CA HIS A 110 -7.22 7.79 -1.41
C HIS A 110 -7.26 6.35 -1.98
N ARG A 111 -7.75 5.38 -1.22
CA ARG A 111 -7.73 3.98 -1.61
C ARG A 111 -9.11 3.42 -1.86
N GLN A 112 -9.58 3.65 -3.07
CA GLN A 112 -10.75 2.96 -3.61
C GLN A 112 -10.36 1.53 -4.04
N PRO A 113 -11.27 0.53 -3.94
CA PRO A 113 -11.03 -0.78 -4.54
C PRO A 113 -10.78 -0.59 -6.03
N GLN A 114 -9.60 -0.92 -6.49
CA GLN A 114 -9.35 -1.07 -7.93
C GLN A 114 -9.96 -2.40 -8.36
N GLY A 115 -10.56 -2.43 -9.57
CA GLY A 115 -11.27 -3.57 -10.13
C GLY A 115 -10.54 -4.91 -10.07
N VAL A 116 -10.90 -5.85 -10.89
CA VAL A 116 -10.36 -7.22 -10.92
C VAL A 116 -8.82 -7.16 -10.94
N PRO A 117 -8.13 -7.86 -10.03
CA PRO A 117 -6.67 -7.92 -10.06
C PRO A 117 -6.21 -8.49 -11.40
N VAL A 118 -5.35 -7.76 -12.09
CA VAL A 118 -4.68 -8.30 -13.28
C VAL A 118 -3.72 -9.39 -12.79
N LEU A 119 -3.82 -10.59 -13.39
CA LEU A 119 -2.89 -11.67 -13.14
C LEU A 119 -1.48 -11.23 -13.56
N HIS A 120 -0.54 -11.33 -12.65
CA HIS A 120 0.84 -10.91 -12.85
C HIS A 120 1.73 -12.13 -13.01
N ASP A 121 2.54 -12.11 -14.04
CA ASP A 121 3.53 -13.16 -14.36
C ASP A 121 4.72 -13.21 -13.38
N GLY A 122 4.85 -12.24 -12.51
CA GLY A 122 5.90 -12.18 -11.50
C GLY A 122 6.10 -10.79 -10.93
N SER A 123 6.80 -10.71 -9.81
CA SER A 123 7.29 -9.48 -9.22
C SER A 123 8.81 -9.50 -9.16
N ILE A 124 9.45 -8.42 -9.58
CA ILE A 124 10.90 -8.27 -9.39
C ILE A 124 11.16 -8.15 -7.89
N ARG A 125 11.95 -9.06 -7.37
CA ARG A 125 12.41 -9.07 -5.98
C ARG A 125 13.92 -8.96 -5.98
N THR A 126 14.43 -8.15 -5.09
CA THR A 126 15.85 -8.01 -4.80
C THR A 126 16.11 -8.51 -3.38
N ASP A 127 17.25 -9.12 -3.16
CA ASP A 127 17.59 -9.76 -1.89
C ASP A 127 18.34 -8.81 -0.94
N ARG A 128 18.87 -7.71 -1.48
CA ARG A 128 19.67 -6.74 -0.73
C ARG A 128 19.45 -5.30 -1.23
N PRO A 129 19.73 -4.29 -0.39
CA PRO A 129 19.79 -2.90 -0.81
C PRO A 129 20.83 -2.68 -1.93
N ASN A 130 20.56 -1.69 -2.78
CA ASN A 130 21.47 -1.26 -3.85
C ASN A 130 21.76 -2.35 -4.91
N GLU A 131 20.85 -3.29 -5.09
CA GLU A 131 20.89 -4.26 -6.19
C GLU A 131 20.16 -3.72 -7.43
N MET A 132 19.01 -3.08 -7.23
CA MET A 132 18.25 -2.45 -8.29
C MET A 132 17.52 -1.21 -7.77
N TRP A 133 17.68 -0.09 -8.49
CA TRP A 133 16.88 1.11 -8.30
C TRP A 133 15.91 1.32 -9.46
N GLY A 134 14.76 1.91 -9.17
CA GLY A 134 13.82 2.41 -10.18
C GLY A 134 13.81 3.92 -10.18
N THR A 135 13.84 4.53 -11.36
CA THR A 135 13.72 5.98 -11.51
C THR A 135 12.50 6.33 -12.34
N ASP A 136 11.82 7.41 -11.98
CA ASP A 136 10.62 7.89 -12.67
C ASP A 136 10.48 9.39 -12.45
N GLY A 137 9.75 10.07 -13.34
CA GLY A 137 9.53 11.50 -13.33
C GLY A 137 8.05 11.87 -13.34
N ILE A 138 7.68 12.84 -12.51
CA ILE A 138 6.35 13.43 -12.50
C ILE A 138 6.44 14.93 -12.74
N ARG A 139 5.33 15.54 -13.21
CA ARG A 139 5.19 16.98 -13.33
C ARG A 139 4.23 17.53 -12.30
N ILE A 140 4.54 18.71 -11.78
CA ILE A 140 3.76 19.47 -10.82
C ILE A 140 3.60 20.88 -11.35
N GLU A 141 2.40 21.40 -11.34
CA GLU A 141 2.13 22.77 -11.75
C GLU A 141 2.41 23.74 -10.59
N THR A 142 3.07 24.86 -10.92
CA THR A 142 3.34 25.95 -9.99
C THR A 142 2.77 27.25 -10.54
N VAL A 143 2.45 28.20 -9.64
CA VAL A 143 1.80 29.46 -10.01
C VAL A 143 2.71 30.39 -10.80
N GLU A 144 3.97 30.50 -10.40
CA GLU A 144 4.91 31.46 -10.96
C GLU A 144 5.74 30.91 -12.12
N GLU A 145 6.02 29.61 -12.12
CA GLU A 145 6.97 28.99 -13.05
C GLU A 145 6.35 27.92 -13.98
N GLY A 146 5.02 27.70 -13.87
CA GLY A 146 4.32 26.69 -14.65
C GLY A 146 4.71 25.27 -14.22
N TRP A 147 4.87 24.38 -15.21
CA TRP A 147 5.20 22.97 -14.94
C TRP A 147 6.66 22.78 -14.54
N VAL A 148 6.85 22.17 -13.38
CA VAL A 148 8.16 21.72 -12.88
C VAL A 148 8.21 20.19 -12.85
N TRP A 149 9.40 19.64 -13.00
CA TRP A 149 9.65 18.21 -12.95
C TRP A 149 10.15 17.79 -11.58
N VAL A 150 9.72 16.61 -11.13
CA VAL A 150 10.29 15.93 -9.99
C VAL A 150 10.71 14.53 -10.44
N PHE A 151 11.99 14.25 -10.33
CA PHE A 151 12.58 12.94 -10.59
C PHE A 151 12.93 12.25 -9.28
N SER A 152 12.69 10.96 -9.20
CA SER A 152 12.97 10.14 -8.01
C SER A 152 13.76 8.89 -8.37
N ALA A 153 14.59 8.41 -7.44
CA ALA A 153 15.24 7.11 -7.50
C ALA A 153 14.87 6.32 -6.25
N VAL A 154 14.38 5.10 -6.42
CA VAL A 154 13.78 4.29 -5.35
C VAL A 154 14.38 2.88 -5.39
N ASP A 155 14.82 2.37 -4.26
CA ASP A 155 15.38 1.03 -4.16
C ASP A 155 14.26 -0.04 -4.20
N TYR A 156 14.47 -1.09 -4.97
CA TYR A 156 13.50 -2.20 -5.10
C TYR A 156 13.42 -3.06 -3.84
N PHE A 157 14.50 -3.16 -3.08
CA PHE A 157 14.56 -3.95 -1.86
C PHE A 157 13.61 -3.43 -0.78
N ASP A 158 13.81 -2.19 -0.36
CA ASP A 158 13.08 -1.58 0.75
C ASP A 158 12.03 -0.55 0.31
N ALA A 159 11.98 -0.21 -0.97
CA ALA A 159 11.19 0.87 -1.53
C ALA A 159 11.53 2.26 -0.94
N GLY A 160 12.72 2.41 -0.39
CA GLY A 160 13.25 3.69 0.09
C GLY A 160 13.67 4.58 -1.08
N CYS A 161 13.34 5.86 -0.98
CA CYS A 161 13.78 6.85 -1.94
C CYS A 161 15.22 7.26 -1.65
N VAL A 162 16.15 6.84 -2.51
CA VAL A 162 17.59 7.12 -2.38
C VAL A 162 17.97 8.49 -2.91
N GLY A 163 17.15 9.07 -3.79
CA GLY A 163 17.34 10.42 -4.31
C GLY A 163 16.06 11.00 -4.88
N ILE A 164 15.90 12.33 -4.75
CA ILE A 164 14.78 13.07 -5.30
C ILE A 164 15.23 14.48 -5.71
N HIS A 165 14.81 14.92 -6.89
CA HIS A 165 15.22 16.21 -7.44
C HIS A 165 14.07 16.91 -8.14
N ALA A 166 13.81 18.17 -7.74
CA ALA A 166 12.83 19.02 -8.40
C ALA A 166 13.51 20.12 -9.20
N VAL A 167 13.06 20.33 -10.44
CA VAL A 167 13.69 21.25 -11.40
C VAL A 167 12.66 21.81 -12.39
N LYS A 168 12.88 23.04 -12.86
CA LYS A 168 12.00 23.70 -13.84
C LYS A 168 12.04 22.99 -15.20
N THR A 169 13.21 22.58 -15.66
CA THR A 169 13.39 21.95 -16.98
C THR A 169 13.82 20.50 -16.81
N GLY A 170 12.93 19.58 -17.19
CA GLY A 170 13.19 18.13 -17.14
C GLY A 170 14.05 17.68 -18.33
N ASN A 171 15.34 17.86 -18.24
CA ASN A 171 16.29 17.42 -19.25
C ASN A 171 17.09 16.19 -18.78
N ARG A 172 17.93 15.65 -19.69
CA ARG A 172 18.79 14.49 -19.43
C ARG A 172 19.74 14.64 -18.22
N PHE A 173 20.15 15.87 -17.89
CA PHE A 173 21.01 16.11 -16.71
C PHE A 173 20.21 16.08 -15.42
N ALA A 174 18.99 16.58 -15.45
CA ALA A 174 18.08 16.58 -14.31
C ALA A 174 17.68 15.16 -13.89
N THR A 175 17.49 14.24 -14.84
CA THR A 175 17.17 12.83 -14.57
C THR A 175 18.32 12.09 -13.87
N GLY A 176 19.56 12.49 -14.09
CA GLY A 176 20.73 11.93 -13.41
C GLY A 176 20.90 12.35 -11.95
N GLN A 177 20.30 13.49 -11.55
CA GLN A 177 20.49 14.04 -10.21
C GLN A 177 20.03 13.13 -9.05
N PRO A 178 18.82 12.53 -9.07
CA PRO A 178 18.42 11.62 -8.00
C PRO A 178 19.30 10.37 -7.91
N ILE A 179 19.86 9.92 -9.04
CA ILE A 179 20.79 8.78 -9.08
C ILE A 179 22.11 9.19 -8.44
N ALA A 180 22.66 10.35 -8.80
CA ALA A 180 23.87 10.87 -8.19
C ALA A 180 23.73 11.09 -6.68
N GLN A 181 22.59 11.62 -6.21
CA GLN A 181 22.27 11.74 -4.80
C GLN A 181 22.29 10.38 -4.09
N GLY A 182 21.64 9.37 -4.70
CA GLY A 182 21.62 8.01 -4.18
C GLY A 182 23.02 7.40 -4.11
N LEU A 183 23.82 7.51 -5.18
CA LEU A 183 25.21 7.01 -5.20
C LEU A 183 26.05 7.68 -4.12
N GLN A 184 25.93 8.98 -3.95
CA GLN A 184 26.64 9.72 -2.93
C GLN A 184 26.24 9.28 -1.52
N ALA A 185 24.93 9.11 -1.26
CA ALA A 185 24.42 8.75 0.05
C ALA A 185 24.71 7.28 0.43
N GLU A 186 24.56 6.37 -0.54
CA GLU A 186 24.57 4.92 -0.29
C GLU A 186 25.95 4.27 -0.54
N LEU A 187 26.73 4.83 -1.48
CA LEU A 187 28.01 4.25 -1.90
C LEU A 187 29.20 5.19 -1.64
N GLY A 188 28.94 6.41 -1.16
CA GLY A 188 29.95 7.36 -0.75
C GLY A 188 30.57 8.20 -1.86
N GLY A 189 30.03 8.18 -3.08
CA GLY A 189 30.54 9.00 -4.16
C GLY A 189 29.84 8.86 -5.49
N THR A 190 30.35 9.61 -6.48
CA THR A 190 29.89 9.57 -7.88
C THR A 190 31.04 9.34 -8.86
N VAL A 191 32.05 8.61 -8.41
CA VAL A 191 33.23 8.29 -9.23
C VAL A 191 32.95 7.14 -10.19
N ALA A 192 33.83 6.97 -11.18
CA ALA A 192 33.72 5.91 -12.17
C ALA A 192 33.62 4.52 -11.52
N GLY A 193 32.60 3.75 -11.90
CA GLY A 193 32.42 2.38 -11.47
C GLY A 193 31.93 2.17 -10.03
N ILE A 194 31.59 3.23 -9.28
CA ILE A 194 31.12 3.13 -7.88
C ILE A 194 29.85 2.28 -7.74
N GLY A 195 28.97 2.33 -8.73
CA GLY A 195 27.70 1.58 -8.76
C GLY A 195 27.80 0.18 -9.38
N ARG A 196 28.98 -0.44 -9.43
CA ARG A 196 29.11 -1.81 -9.97
C ARG A 196 28.23 -2.79 -9.20
N GLY A 197 27.41 -3.53 -9.95
CA GLY A 197 26.43 -4.49 -9.39
C GLY A 197 25.04 -3.87 -9.13
N LEU A 198 24.88 -2.56 -9.27
CA LEU A 198 23.61 -1.89 -9.22
C LEU A 198 22.98 -1.84 -10.62
N ALA A 199 21.71 -2.20 -10.75
CA ALA A 199 20.90 -1.99 -11.94
C ALA A 199 19.98 -0.77 -11.74
N LEU A 200 19.79 0.03 -12.80
CA LEU A 200 18.85 1.14 -12.83
C LEU A 200 17.71 0.82 -13.79
N ARG A 201 16.51 0.71 -13.26
CA ARG A 201 15.29 0.49 -14.04
C ARG A 201 14.61 1.82 -14.34
N MET A 202 14.24 2.01 -15.61
CA MET A 202 13.64 3.25 -16.09
C MET A 202 12.60 2.94 -17.17
N ASP A 203 11.73 3.91 -17.46
CA ASP A 203 10.82 3.87 -18.59
C ASP A 203 11.53 4.25 -19.90
N HIS A 204 10.76 4.30 -21.00
CA HIS A 204 11.26 4.71 -22.32
C HIS A 204 11.09 6.23 -22.56
N GLY A 205 11.06 7.04 -21.50
CA GLY A 205 11.04 8.50 -21.62
C GLY A 205 12.26 9.02 -22.39
N THR A 206 12.06 10.01 -23.24
CA THR A 206 13.12 10.55 -24.12
C THR A 206 14.36 11.01 -23.37
N GLN A 207 14.19 11.54 -22.15
CA GLN A 207 15.29 11.97 -21.29
C GLN A 207 16.15 10.81 -20.78
N TYR A 208 15.56 9.62 -20.57
CA TYR A 208 16.28 8.42 -20.17
C TYR A 208 16.92 7.66 -21.34
N MET A 209 16.43 7.92 -22.55
CA MET A 209 16.95 7.32 -23.78
C MET A 209 18.13 8.08 -24.37
N SER A 210 18.48 9.25 -23.83
CA SER A 210 19.59 10.04 -24.36
C SER A 210 20.95 9.38 -24.12
N ASP A 211 21.84 9.45 -25.10
CA ASP A 211 23.19 8.91 -24.99
C ASP A 211 23.96 9.49 -23.81
N ASP A 212 23.83 10.79 -23.55
CA ASP A 212 24.50 11.46 -22.43
C ASP A 212 24.08 10.86 -21.09
N PHE A 213 22.76 10.63 -20.89
CA PHE A 213 22.25 10.00 -19.67
C PHE A 213 22.76 8.57 -19.54
N LEU A 214 22.66 7.78 -20.60
CA LEU A 214 23.09 6.37 -20.59
C LEU A 214 24.61 6.24 -20.38
N ASN A 215 25.39 7.13 -21.00
CA ASN A 215 26.84 7.16 -20.82
C ASN A 215 27.21 7.56 -19.38
N GLN A 216 26.51 8.53 -18.79
CA GLN A 216 26.70 8.91 -17.40
C GLN A 216 26.37 7.76 -16.43
N VAL A 217 25.27 7.05 -16.66
CA VAL A 217 24.86 5.88 -15.84
C VAL A 217 25.93 4.77 -15.94
N ARG A 218 26.41 4.48 -17.16
CA ARG A 218 27.49 3.50 -17.38
C ARG A 218 28.82 3.93 -16.79
N PHE A 219 29.15 5.22 -16.85
CA PHE A 219 30.34 5.78 -16.19
C PHE A 219 30.33 5.49 -14.68
N TRP A 220 29.20 5.65 -14.02
CA TRP A 220 29.05 5.25 -12.62
C TRP A 220 29.10 3.74 -12.40
N GLY A 221 29.15 2.93 -13.45
CA GLY A 221 29.14 1.46 -13.36
C GLY A 221 27.77 0.86 -13.10
N VAL A 222 26.71 1.66 -13.21
CA VAL A 222 25.32 1.22 -13.04
C VAL A 222 24.82 0.61 -14.34
N ALA A 223 24.15 -0.55 -14.26
CA ALA A 223 23.59 -1.26 -15.42
C ALA A 223 22.20 -0.70 -15.79
N PRO A 224 22.04 0.01 -16.94
CA PRO A 224 20.72 0.46 -17.35
C PRO A 224 19.82 -0.71 -17.74
N ARG A 225 18.55 -0.68 -17.29
CA ARG A 225 17.50 -1.64 -17.58
C ARG A 225 16.22 -0.91 -17.94
N PHE A 226 15.67 -1.18 -19.11
CA PHE A 226 14.41 -0.61 -19.52
C PHE A 226 13.23 -1.48 -19.04
N ALA A 227 12.12 -0.86 -18.68
CA ALA A 227 10.87 -1.55 -18.46
C ALA A 227 10.36 -2.13 -19.78
N PHE A 228 9.73 -3.31 -19.75
CA PHE A 228 9.16 -3.88 -20.98
C PHE A 228 7.99 -3.02 -21.46
N VAL A 229 7.92 -2.75 -22.76
CA VAL A 229 6.92 -1.85 -23.39
C VAL A 229 5.47 -2.30 -23.15
N ALA A 230 5.22 -3.58 -22.91
CA ALA A 230 3.89 -4.15 -22.69
C ALA A 230 3.60 -4.54 -21.24
N GLU A 231 4.53 -4.32 -20.30
CA GLU A 231 4.40 -4.74 -18.90
C GLU A 231 4.63 -3.58 -17.93
N PRO A 232 3.61 -2.73 -17.71
CA PRO A 232 3.71 -1.60 -16.77
C PRO A 232 4.04 -2.03 -15.34
N GLN A 233 3.81 -3.28 -15.01
CA GLN A 233 4.05 -3.87 -13.69
C GLN A 233 5.53 -3.93 -13.29
N THR A 234 6.41 -3.90 -14.27
CA THR A 234 7.86 -3.98 -14.03
C THR A 234 8.43 -2.67 -13.46
N HIS A 235 7.67 -1.57 -13.50
CA HIS A 235 8.04 -0.27 -12.94
C HIS A 235 7.32 0.07 -11.61
N GLY A 236 6.52 -0.85 -11.10
CA GLY A 236 5.57 -0.65 -10.02
C GLY A 236 6.13 -0.13 -8.68
N VAL A 237 7.45 -0.18 -8.42
CA VAL A 237 8.03 0.37 -7.18
C VAL A 237 8.12 1.89 -7.26
N ALA A 238 8.69 2.44 -8.33
CA ALA A 238 8.79 3.89 -8.55
C ALA A 238 7.40 4.52 -8.75
N GLU A 239 6.51 3.87 -9.52
CA GLU A 239 5.12 4.32 -9.70
C GLU A 239 4.36 4.39 -8.38
N ARG A 240 4.53 3.38 -7.51
CA ARG A 240 3.91 3.36 -6.19
C ARG A 240 4.44 4.47 -5.29
N PHE A 241 5.74 4.71 -5.32
CA PHE A 241 6.36 5.82 -4.61
C PHE A 241 5.79 7.16 -5.10
N ASN A 242 5.75 7.39 -6.40
CA ASN A 242 5.22 8.61 -7.00
C ASN A 242 3.73 8.82 -6.69
N ARG A 243 2.93 7.74 -6.65
CA ARG A 243 1.53 7.82 -6.18
C ARG A 243 1.47 8.30 -4.74
N THR A 244 2.26 7.70 -3.85
CA THR A 244 2.30 8.09 -2.44
C THR A 244 2.81 9.52 -2.27
N LEU A 245 3.82 9.93 -3.03
CA LEU A 245 4.30 11.30 -3.08
C LEU A 245 3.17 12.28 -3.44
N LYS A 246 2.41 11.99 -4.50
CA LYS A 246 1.27 12.81 -4.90
C LYS A 246 0.22 12.90 -3.80
N GLU A 247 -0.16 11.78 -3.20
CA GLU A 247 -1.16 11.71 -2.12
C GLU A 247 -0.73 12.45 -0.85
N GLN A 248 0.56 12.41 -0.49
CA GLN A 248 1.07 12.90 0.79
C GLN A 248 1.66 14.30 0.76
N ALA A 249 2.17 14.73 -0.40
CA ALA A 249 2.92 15.98 -0.50
C ALA A 249 2.40 16.94 -1.56
N ILE A 250 1.61 16.48 -2.53
CA ILE A 250 1.23 17.31 -3.69
C ILE A 250 -0.28 17.63 -3.67
N HIS A 251 -1.14 16.60 -3.57
CA HIS A 251 -2.58 16.81 -3.67
C HIS A 251 -3.09 17.76 -2.57
N GLY A 252 -3.92 18.73 -2.97
CA GLY A 252 -4.47 19.75 -2.08
C GLY A 252 -3.50 20.87 -1.69
N ARG A 253 -2.33 20.95 -2.33
CA ARG A 253 -1.36 22.03 -2.15
C ARG A 253 -1.21 22.84 -3.43
N ILE A 254 -0.98 24.13 -3.27
CA ILE A 254 -0.62 25.06 -4.34
C ILE A 254 0.83 25.49 -4.07
N PHE A 255 1.68 25.31 -5.06
CA PHE A 255 3.09 25.68 -5.02
C PHE A 255 3.32 26.95 -5.82
N ARG A 256 4.06 27.91 -5.29
CA ARG A 256 4.41 29.13 -6.03
C ARG A 256 5.49 28.87 -7.05
N ASN A 257 6.55 28.17 -6.67
CA ASN A 257 7.74 27.96 -7.48
C ASN A 257 8.40 26.60 -7.21
N VAL A 258 9.49 26.32 -7.95
CA VAL A 258 10.24 25.05 -7.84
C VAL A 258 10.86 24.84 -6.46
N GLU A 259 11.24 25.91 -5.75
CA GLU A 259 11.83 25.78 -4.41
C GLU A 259 10.85 25.24 -3.39
N GLU A 260 9.59 25.69 -3.43
CA GLU A 260 8.55 25.14 -2.58
C GLU A 260 8.28 23.66 -2.88
N VAL A 261 8.27 23.28 -4.16
CA VAL A 261 8.17 21.87 -4.56
C VAL A 261 9.38 21.08 -4.05
N ARG A 262 10.61 21.59 -4.22
CA ARG A 262 11.84 20.95 -3.78
C ARG A 262 11.82 20.67 -2.27
N LYS A 263 11.43 21.66 -1.48
CA LYS A 263 11.27 21.51 -0.04
C LYS A 263 10.26 20.43 0.30
N ALA A 264 9.06 20.48 -0.28
CA ALA A 264 7.98 19.55 0.01
C ALA A 264 8.34 18.09 -0.34
N VAL A 265 8.97 17.85 -1.50
CA VAL A 265 9.34 16.49 -1.91
C VAL A 265 10.52 15.95 -1.11
N THR A 266 11.45 16.78 -0.67
CA THR A 266 12.56 16.38 0.20
C THR A 266 12.06 16.00 1.60
N GLU A 267 11.21 16.84 2.20
CA GLU A 267 10.57 16.54 3.47
C GLU A 267 9.72 15.26 3.40
N PHE A 268 9.03 15.05 2.28
CA PHE A 268 8.28 13.82 2.06
C PHE A 268 9.20 12.60 1.99
N ARG A 269 10.29 12.63 1.19
CA ARG A 269 11.27 11.55 1.09
C ARG A 269 11.75 11.12 2.48
N ASP A 270 12.17 12.08 3.29
CA ASP A 270 12.74 11.81 4.61
C ASP A 270 11.71 11.21 5.56
N ARG A 271 10.47 11.70 5.49
CA ARG A 271 9.34 11.19 6.26
C ARG A 271 8.91 9.80 5.81
N ASP A 272 8.84 9.56 4.50
CA ASP A 272 8.49 8.27 3.92
C ASP A 272 9.52 7.21 4.30
N ASN A 273 10.80 7.47 4.09
CA ASN A 273 11.88 6.55 4.43
C ASN A 273 11.89 6.17 5.91
N ARG A 274 11.54 7.09 6.81
CA ARG A 274 11.54 6.84 8.27
C ARG A 274 10.27 6.18 8.79
N HIS A 275 9.12 6.47 8.20
CA HIS A 275 7.83 6.17 8.83
C HIS A 275 6.89 5.32 7.98
N TRP A 276 7.10 5.21 6.64
CA TRP A 276 6.20 4.45 5.79
C TRP A 276 6.39 2.95 5.94
N ARG A 277 5.50 2.30 6.69
CA ARG A 277 5.60 0.87 6.98
C ARG A 277 5.08 0.01 5.83
N LEU A 278 5.87 -0.98 5.45
CA LEU A 278 5.61 -1.86 4.31
C LEU A 278 5.42 -3.31 4.76
N GLU A 279 4.29 -3.92 4.37
CA GLU A 279 3.99 -5.31 4.71
C GLU A 279 5.05 -6.29 4.17
N LYS A 280 5.60 -6.03 2.98
CA LYS A 280 6.69 -6.83 2.39
C LYS A 280 7.97 -6.86 3.24
N LEU A 281 8.17 -5.86 4.07
CA LEU A 281 9.32 -5.73 4.99
C LEU A 281 8.98 -6.14 6.44
N GLY A 282 7.89 -6.89 6.63
CA GLY A 282 7.42 -7.21 7.98
C GLY A 282 6.93 -5.98 8.77
N PHE A 283 6.45 -4.98 8.06
CA PHE A 283 6.02 -3.67 8.58
C PHE A 283 7.13 -2.79 9.15
N MET A 284 8.36 -3.03 8.76
CA MET A 284 9.46 -2.06 8.93
C MET A 284 9.31 -0.90 7.94
N SER A 285 9.86 0.26 8.28
CA SER A 285 10.09 1.35 7.33
C SER A 285 11.28 1.01 6.41
N PRO A 286 11.47 1.71 5.27
CA PRO A 286 12.64 1.54 4.42
C PRO A 286 13.95 1.65 5.19
N LEU A 287 14.08 2.67 6.03
CA LEU A 287 15.29 2.90 6.84
C LEU A 287 15.53 1.77 7.85
N GLU A 288 14.50 1.34 8.58
CA GLU A 288 14.58 0.22 9.52
C GLU A 288 15.01 -1.08 8.82
N ALA A 289 14.45 -1.36 7.63
CA ALA A 289 14.77 -2.56 6.87
C ALA A 289 16.24 -2.55 6.40
N ARG A 290 16.73 -1.40 5.94
CA ARG A 290 18.13 -1.21 5.51
C ARG A 290 19.09 -1.38 6.67
N GLN A 291 18.79 -0.80 7.84
CA GLN A 291 19.58 -0.98 9.06
C GLN A 291 19.59 -2.44 9.52
N ALA A 292 18.42 -3.11 9.52
CA ALA A 292 18.35 -4.53 9.88
C ALA A 292 19.15 -5.42 8.93
N HIS A 293 19.17 -5.10 7.61
CA HIS A 293 20.00 -5.82 6.65
C HIS A 293 21.49 -5.60 6.90
N ALA A 294 21.91 -4.37 7.20
CA ALA A 294 23.30 -4.06 7.52
C ALA A 294 23.81 -4.82 8.77
N LEU A 295 22.99 -4.87 9.83
CA LEU A 295 23.33 -5.61 11.06
C LEU A 295 23.51 -7.12 10.82
N LYS A 296 22.66 -7.73 9.97
CA LYS A 296 22.78 -9.16 9.62
C LYS A 296 24.06 -9.53 8.85
N ARG A 297 24.71 -8.55 8.21
CA ARG A 297 25.97 -8.77 7.49
C ARG A 297 27.20 -8.70 8.40
N VAL A 298 27.06 -8.15 9.58
CA VAL A 298 28.14 -7.97 10.56
C VAL A 298 28.13 -9.09 11.62
N ALA A 299 26.97 -9.75 11.79
CA ALA A 299 26.81 -10.93 12.66
C ALA A 299 27.12 -12.23 11.91
#